data_c57aa304ee3fff28352209adf6fd58e9
#
_entry.id   c57aa304ee3fff28352209adf6fd58e9
#
_cell.length_a   1.000
_cell.length_b   1.000
_cell.length_c   1.000
_cell.angle_alpha   90.00
_cell.angle_beta   90.00
_cell.angle_gamma   90.00
#
_symmetry.space_group_name_H-M   'P 1'
#
loop_
_entity.id
_entity.type
_entity.pdbx_description
1 polymer ?
#
loop_
_entity_poly.entity_id
_entity_poly.type
_entity_poly.pdbx_seq_one_letter_code
_entity_poly.pdbx_strand_id
1 'polypeptide(L)'
;MLEVKDVTIAVGNKVVTTQFSFIARDGQVTCITGPEGSGKTVFVRTLMGFLPVQEGFVSVDGELLTTHSAYAFRRLMVYLPQEIQALAHQLDEPEAPKGATDDYAVWGPVLPEAQEVKKPAALSPEDVFRLMKETLLRQSDRRIIIADDPLSHLTPDLSRSLLELLRRQAEDGKTVVVTGRQPLLLGLDVPVITLGGEGTINQTESES
;
A
#
# COMPACT_ATOMS: atom_id res chain seq x y z
N MET A 1 11.56 -8.07 -4.09
CA MET A 1 12.09 -7.13 -3.08
C MET A 1 11.81 -5.70 -3.50
N LEU A 2 11.30 -4.84 -2.61
CA LEU A 2 11.06 -3.41 -2.83
C LEU A 2 12.05 -2.60 -2.00
N GLU A 3 12.84 -1.74 -2.65
CA GLU A 3 13.83 -0.88 -2.00
C GLU A 3 13.43 0.59 -2.16
N VAL A 4 13.56 1.34 -1.08
CA VAL A 4 13.45 2.80 -1.01
C VAL A 4 14.76 3.31 -0.47
N LYS A 5 15.42 4.24 -1.18
CA LYS A 5 16.72 4.76 -0.77
C LYS A 5 16.79 6.26 -0.85
N ASP A 6 17.10 6.87 0.29
CA ASP A 6 17.31 8.32 0.50
C ASP A 6 16.17 9.18 -0.10
N VAL A 7 14.93 8.67 0.00
CA VAL A 7 13.78 9.29 -0.65
C VAL A 7 13.31 10.52 0.12
N THR A 8 13.21 11.63 -0.60
CA THR A 8 12.54 12.85 -0.17
C THR A 8 11.23 13.00 -0.95
N ILE A 9 10.13 13.15 -0.20
CA ILE A 9 8.78 13.32 -0.74
C ILE A 9 8.21 14.63 -0.25
N ALA A 10 7.67 15.44 -1.16
CA ALA A 10 6.90 16.62 -0.82
C ALA A 10 5.63 16.72 -1.68
N VAL A 11 4.59 17.32 -1.12
CA VAL A 11 3.33 17.63 -1.82
C VAL A 11 3.08 19.11 -1.69
N GLY A 12 3.13 19.82 -2.80
CA GLY A 12 3.17 21.28 -2.79
C GLY A 12 4.38 21.78 -2.00
N ASN A 13 4.13 22.64 -1.00
CA ASN A 13 5.18 23.19 -0.13
C ASN A 13 5.41 22.36 1.16
N LYS A 14 4.71 21.23 1.34
CA LYS A 14 4.83 20.41 2.54
C LYS A 14 5.74 19.22 2.26
N VAL A 15 6.86 19.17 2.98
CA VAL A 15 7.72 17.98 3.01
C VAL A 15 7.05 16.90 3.87
N VAL A 16 6.92 15.71 3.31
CA VAL A 16 6.32 14.53 3.97
C VAL A 16 7.39 13.71 4.66
N THR A 17 8.51 13.48 3.98
CA THR A 17 9.68 12.78 4.52
C THR A 17 10.94 13.21 3.78
N THR A 18 12.08 13.12 4.46
CA THR A 18 13.41 13.41 3.91
C THR A 18 14.34 12.24 4.17
N GLN A 19 15.18 11.90 3.17
CA GLN A 19 16.22 10.86 3.29
C GLN A 19 15.71 9.53 3.87
N PHE A 20 14.48 9.17 3.51
CA PHE A 20 13.84 7.97 4.03
C PHE A 20 14.31 6.74 3.26
N SER A 21 14.79 5.72 3.98
CA SER A 21 15.31 4.51 3.39
C SER A 21 14.78 3.27 4.10
N PHE A 22 14.38 2.25 3.34
CA PHE A 22 14.08 0.92 3.86
C PHE A 22 14.07 -0.13 2.74
N ILE A 23 14.07 -1.38 3.14
CA ILE A 23 13.92 -2.53 2.24
C ILE A 23 12.78 -3.39 2.74
N ALA A 24 11.76 -3.59 1.89
CA ALA A 24 10.75 -4.61 2.09
C ALA A 24 11.18 -5.89 1.34
N ARG A 25 11.45 -6.94 2.10
CA ARG A 25 11.95 -8.21 1.56
C ARG A 25 10.81 -9.12 1.13
N ASP A 26 11.07 -9.96 0.15
CA ASP A 26 10.18 -11.06 -0.20
C ASP A 26 10.09 -12.02 1.01
N GLY A 27 8.92 -12.57 1.23
CA GLY A 27 8.70 -13.45 2.37
C GLY A 27 8.41 -12.73 3.70
N GLN A 28 8.35 -11.40 3.71
CA GLN A 28 8.17 -10.61 4.92
C GLN A 28 7.05 -9.58 4.81
N VAL A 29 6.41 -9.33 5.95
CA VAL A 29 5.53 -8.17 6.13
C VAL A 29 6.36 -7.03 6.70
N THR A 30 6.36 -5.87 6.04
CA THR A 30 7.01 -4.64 6.53
C THR A 30 5.91 -3.65 6.93
N CYS A 31 5.95 -3.19 8.18
CA CYS A 31 4.99 -2.22 8.70
C CYS A 31 5.55 -0.80 8.66
N ILE A 32 4.80 0.13 8.06
CA ILE A 32 5.14 1.55 8.06
C ILE A 32 4.12 2.28 8.93
N THR A 33 4.61 2.86 10.00
CA THR A 33 3.78 3.57 10.99
C THR A 33 4.02 5.07 10.93
N GLY A 34 3.19 5.82 11.62
CA GLY A 34 3.32 7.26 11.78
C GLY A 34 2.02 7.88 12.24
N PRO A 35 2.06 9.08 12.82
CA PRO A 35 0.88 9.79 13.27
C PRO A 35 -0.09 10.08 12.12
N GLU A 36 -1.31 10.46 12.47
CA GLU A 36 -2.27 10.92 11.48
C GLU A 36 -1.73 12.18 10.77
N GLY A 37 -1.88 12.24 9.43
CA GLY A 37 -1.32 13.33 8.65
C GLY A 37 0.19 13.26 8.39
N SER A 38 0.90 12.19 8.81
CA SER A 38 2.33 11.99 8.53
C SER A 38 2.64 11.69 7.06
N GLY A 39 1.61 11.50 6.23
CA GLY A 39 1.79 11.27 4.79
C GLY A 39 1.90 9.82 4.37
N LYS A 40 1.45 8.85 5.17
CA LYS A 40 1.47 7.42 4.81
C LYS A 40 0.86 7.13 3.45
N THR A 41 -0.33 7.67 3.18
CA THR A 41 -0.99 7.51 1.88
C THR A 41 -0.20 8.16 0.74
N VAL A 42 0.41 9.33 0.99
CA VAL A 42 1.30 9.98 0.01
C VAL A 42 2.50 9.09 -0.28
N PHE A 43 3.08 8.52 0.76
CA PHE A 43 4.19 7.57 0.64
C PHE A 43 3.79 6.32 -0.16
N VAL A 44 2.64 5.71 0.15
CA VAL A 44 2.09 4.59 -0.61
C VAL A 44 1.91 4.93 -2.09
N ARG A 45 1.34 6.09 -2.40
CA ARG A 45 1.17 6.57 -3.78
C ARG A 45 2.53 6.76 -4.49
N THR A 46 3.56 7.16 -3.75
CA THR A 46 4.93 7.24 -4.28
C THR A 46 5.50 5.86 -4.59
N LEU A 47 5.30 4.87 -3.70
CA LEU A 47 5.72 3.48 -3.95
C LEU A 47 5.04 2.87 -5.19
N MET A 48 3.84 3.32 -5.51
CA MET A 48 3.09 2.87 -6.69
C MET A 48 3.41 3.69 -7.95
N GLY A 49 4.26 4.71 -7.85
CA GLY A 49 4.65 5.56 -8.97
C GLY A 49 3.57 6.55 -9.42
N PHE A 50 2.59 6.87 -8.57
CA PHE A 50 1.63 7.95 -8.83
C PHE A 50 2.18 9.34 -8.49
N LEU A 51 3.14 9.39 -7.58
CA LEU A 51 3.83 10.61 -7.18
C LEU A 51 5.33 10.43 -7.36
N PRO A 52 6.02 11.42 -7.92
CA PRO A 52 7.47 11.35 -8.08
C PRO A 52 8.17 11.52 -6.73
N VAL A 53 9.35 10.95 -6.59
CA VAL A 53 10.32 11.32 -5.56
C VAL A 53 11.03 12.58 -5.97
N GLN A 54 11.40 13.45 -5.01
CA GLN A 54 12.22 14.64 -5.30
C GLN A 54 13.70 14.30 -5.27
N GLU A 55 14.09 13.42 -4.34
CA GLU A 55 15.46 12.91 -4.19
C GLU A 55 15.39 11.42 -3.87
N GLY A 56 16.50 10.73 -4.10
CA GLY A 56 16.58 9.28 -3.89
C GLY A 56 15.87 8.48 -4.97
N PHE A 57 15.56 7.24 -4.67
CA PHE A 57 14.86 6.37 -5.61
C PHE A 57 14.03 5.28 -4.93
N VAL A 58 13.09 4.74 -5.69
CA VAL A 58 12.36 3.50 -5.39
C VAL A 58 12.73 2.48 -6.47
N SER A 59 13.01 1.25 -6.08
CA SER A 59 13.27 0.17 -7.02
C SER A 59 12.54 -1.11 -6.63
N VAL A 60 12.26 -1.94 -7.62
CA VAL A 60 11.74 -3.30 -7.44
C VAL A 60 12.68 -4.26 -8.14
N ASP A 61 13.27 -5.19 -7.38
CA ASP A 61 14.25 -6.15 -7.88
C ASP A 61 15.43 -5.49 -8.62
N GLY A 62 15.84 -4.29 -8.18
CA GLY A 62 16.92 -3.49 -8.77
C GLY A 62 16.51 -2.62 -9.96
N GLU A 63 15.28 -2.74 -10.46
CA GLU A 63 14.76 -1.86 -11.51
C GLU A 63 14.17 -0.59 -10.90
N LEU A 64 14.56 0.57 -11.43
CA LEU A 64 14.11 1.87 -10.92
C LEU A 64 12.65 2.15 -11.28
N LEU A 65 11.90 2.59 -10.28
CA LEU A 65 10.56 3.14 -10.48
C LEU A 65 10.66 4.56 -11.07
N THR A 66 10.26 4.68 -12.30
CA THR A 66 10.20 5.94 -13.06
C THR A 66 8.79 6.14 -13.61
N THR A 67 8.51 7.30 -14.19
CA THR A 67 7.23 7.53 -14.87
C THR A 67 6.98 6.55 -16.02
N HIS A 68 8.04 6.08 -16.69
CA HIS A 68 7.94 5.12 -17.78
C HIS A 68 7.72 3.68 -17.29
N SER A 69 8.35 3.29 -16.17
CA SER A 69 8.24 1.93 -15.62
C SER A 69 7.06 1.77 -14.66
N ALA A 70 6.47 2.86 -14.17
CA ALA A 70 5.44 2.84 -13.13
C ALA A 70 4.24 1.92 -13.47
N TYR A 71 3.81 1.91 -14.72
CA TYR A 71 2.73 1.01 -15.15
C TYR A 71 3.10 -0.47 -15.00
N ALA A 72 4.29 -0.85 -15.46
CA ALA A 72 4.78 -2.23 -15.33
C ALA A 72 4.88 -2.65 -13.85
N PHE A 73 5.37 -1.75 -12.99
CA PHE A 73 5.44 -2.01 -11.56
C PHE A 73 4.07 -2.19 -10.91
N ARG A 74 3.07 -1.35 -11.26
CA ARG A 74 1.71 -1.51 -10.74
C ARG A 74 1.08 -2.85 -11.10
N ARG A 75 1.43 -3.43 -12.23
CA ARG A 75 0.99 -4.79 -12.60
C ARG A 75 1.55 -5.89 -11.72
N LEU A 76 2.64 -5.63 -11.00
CA LEU A 76 3.21 -6.54 -10.00
C LEU A 76 2.58 -6.36 -8.61
N MET A 77 1.75 -5.33 -8.42
CA MET A 77 1.26 -4.89 -7.11
C MET A 77 -0.23 -5.16 -6.95
N VAL A 78 -0.62 -5.63 -5.77
CA VAL A 78 -1.99 -5.55 -5.25
C VAL A 78 -2.07 -4.34 -4.35
N TYR A 79 -3.07 -3.50 -4.52
CA TYR A 79 -3.31 -2.36 -3.66
C TYR A 79 -4.61 -2.52 -2.87
N LEU A 80 -4.51 -2.41 -1.56
CA LEU A 80 -5.64 -2.31 -0.64
C LEU A 80 -5.72 -0.87 -0.13
N PRO A 81 -6.62 -0.04 -0.65
CA PRO A 81 -6.73 1.37 -0.27
C PRO A 81 -7.36 1.55 1.11
N GLN A 82 -7.06 2.66 1.76
CA GLN A 82 -7.71 3.07 3.00
C GLN A 82 -9.22 3.26 2.80
N GLU A 83 -9.63 3.86 1.69
CA GLU A 83 -11.04 4.02 1.31
C GLU A 83 -11.48 2.85 0.41
N ILE A 84 -11.92 1.79 1.04
CA ILE A 84 -12.31 0.53 0.37
C ILE A 84 -13.51 0.68 -0.56
N GLN A 85 -14.33 1.68 -0.38
CA GLN A 85 -15.44 1.98 -1.28
C GLN A 85 -14.98 2.10 -2.74
N ALA A 86 -13.72 2.52 -2.97
CA ALA A 86 -13.12 2.52 -4.29
C ALA A 86 -12.93 1.11 -4.88
N LEU A 87 -12.75 0.08 -4.04
CA LEU A 87 -12.65 -1.32 -4.49
C LEU A 87 -14.03 -1.93 -4.82
N ALA A 88 -15.09 -1.51 -4.16
CA ALA A 88 -16.42 -2.05 -4.39
C ALA A 88 -16.87 -1.82 -5.85
N HIS A 89 -16.53 -0.67 -6.43
CA HIS A 89 -16.82 -0.38 -7.84
C HIS A 89 -16.00 -1.23 -8.81
N GLN A 90 -14.79 -1.67 -8.43
CA GLN A 90 -13.93 -2.50 -9.28
C GLN A 90 -14.37 -3.97 -9.32
N LEU A 91 -15.11 -4.43 -8.33
CA LEU A 91 -15.61 -5.81 -8.28
C LEU A 91 -16.87 -6.01 -9.14
N ASP A 92 -17.61 -4.95 -9.37
CA ASP A 92 -18.86 -4.96 -10.16
C ASP A 92 -18.61 -4.67 -11.66
N GLU A 93 -17.43 -4.17 -12.03
CA GLU A 93 -17.08 -3.97 -13.43
C GLU A 93 -16.56 -5.26 -14.06
N PRO A 94 -17.09 -5.69 -15.24
CA PRO A 94 -16.51 -6.79 -15.99
C PRO A 94 -15.07 -6.45 -16.36
N GLU A 95 -14.18 -7.44 -16.32
CA GLU A 95 -12.77 -7.29 -16.71
C GLU A 95 -12.66 -6.45 -17.99
N ALA A 96 -11.93 -5.33 -17.90
CA ALA A 96 -11.70 -4.48 -19.07
C ALA A 96 -11.11 -5.32 -20.21
N PRO A 97 -11.57 -5.13 -21.45
CA PRO A 97 -11.12 -5.94 -22.57
C PRO A 97 -9.59 -5.85 -22.70
N LYS A 98 -8.94 -7.00 -22.85
CA LYS A 98 -7.49 -7.10 -23.05
C LYS A 98 -7.10 -6.24 -24.25
N GLY A 99 -6.54 -5.06 -24.00
CA GLY A 99 -6.12 -4.11 -25.05
C GLY A 99 -6.47 -2.65 -24.83
N ALA A 100 -7.15 -2.30 -23.74
CA ALA A 100 -7.39 -0.90 -23.41
C ALA A 100 -6.10 -0.25 -22.90
N THR A 101 -5.59 0.72 -23.67
CA THR A 101 -4.34 1.46 -23.39
C THR A 101 -4.56 2.67 -22.49
N ASP A 102 -5.66 2.72 -21.72
CA ASP A 102 -5.94 3.82 -20.80
C ASP A 102 -5.44 3.49 -19.38
N ASP A 103 -4.17 3.84 -19.14
CA ASP A 103 -3.46 3.65 -17.89
C ASP A 103 -4.08 4.32 -16.66
N TYR A 104 -5.01 5.24 -16.86
CA TYR A 104 -5.66 5.97 -15.77
C TYR A 104 -6.94 5.31 -15.26
N ALA A 105 -7.58 4.45 -16.04
CA ALA A 105 -8.87 3.86 -15.71
C ALA A 105 -8.79 2.71 -14.69
N VAL A 106 -7.60 2.09 -14.53
CA VAL A 106 -7.46 0.86 -13.69
C VAL A 106 -7.08 1.18 -12.24
N TRP A 107 -6.44 2.31 -11.96
CA TRP A 107 -5.88 2.62 -10.62
C TRP A 107 -5.90 4.10 -10.24
N GLY A 108 -6.30 4.98 -11.13
CA GLY A 108 -6.49 6.37 -10.77
C GLY A 108 -7.68 6.48 -9.80
N PRO A 109 -7.61 7.31 -8.74
CA PRO A 109 -8.83 7.90 -8.30
C PRO A 109 -9.33 8.66 -9.52
N VAL A 110 -10.32 8.15 -10.21
CA VAL A 110 -11.20 9.00 -10.98
C VAL A 110 -11.70 9.96 -9.92
N LEU A 111 -11.09 11.15 -9.88
CA LEU A 111 -11.74 12.28 -9.23
C LEU A 111 -12.98 12.46 -10.09
N PRO A 112 -14.17 12.03 -9.65
CA PRO A 112 -15.36 12.36 -10.38
C PRO A 112 -15.43 13.87 -10.35
N GLU A 113 -15.38 14.50 -11.52
CA GLU A 113 -15.97 15.83 -11.66
C GLU A 113 -17.34 15.72 -10.99
N ALA A 114 -17.57 16.61 -10.02
CA ALA A 114 -18.68 16.68 -9.09
C ALA A 114 -20.05 16.30 -9.69
N GLN A 115 -20.28 15.02 -9.93
CA GLN A 115 -21.62 14.46 -9.96
C GLN A 115 -21.91 14.04 -8.52
N GLU A 116 -23.05 14.45 -8.00
CA GLU A 116 -23.58 14.01 -6.69
C GLU A 116 -23.74 12.48 -6.73
N VAL A 117 -22.63 11.78 -6.53
CA VAL A 117 -22.65 10.33 -6.27
C VAL A 117 -23.29 10.20 -4.90
N LYS A 118 -24.51 9.65 -4.84
CA LYS A 118 -25.12 9.20 -3.59
C LYS A 118 -24.02 8.44 -2.84
N LYS A 119 -23.64 8.95 -1.65
CA LYS A 119 -22.66 8.27 -0.81
C LYS A 119 -23.12 6.81 -0.69
N PRO A 120 -22.35 5.82 -1.14
CA PRO A 120 -22.72 4.43 -0.94
C PRO A 120 -22.93 4.21 0.55
N ALA A 121 -23.89 3.37 0.91
CA ALA A 121 -24.11 3.00 2.31
C ALA A 121 -22.77 2.53 2.89
N ALA A 122 -22.45 2.97 4.10
CA ALA A 122 -21.21 2.57 4.76
C ALA A 122 -21.15 1.04 4.81
N LEU A 123 -20.08 0.48 4.25
CA LEU A 123 -19.85 -0.97 4.27
C LEU A 123 -19.67 -1.44 5.72
N SER A 124 -20.22 -2.61 6.03
CA SER A 124 -19.95 -3.25 7.32
C SER A 124 -18.48 -3.68 7.40
N PRO A 125 -17.88 -3.80 8.61
CA PRO A 125 -16.52 -4.32 8.76
C PRO A 125 -16.32 -5.69 8.09
N GLU A 126 -17.36 -6.53 8.08
CA GLU A 126 -17.37 -7.85 7.44
C GLU A 126 -17.30 -7.73 5.91
N ASP A 127 -18.04 -6.78 5.32
CA ASP A 127 -18.00 -6.52 3.89
C ASP A 127 -16.65 -5.96 3.48
N VAL A 128 -16.09 -5.04 4.27
CA VAL A 128 -14.74 -4.51 4.10
C VAL A 128 -13.70 -5.63 4.06
N PHE A 129 -13.73 -6.52 5.05
CA PHE A 129 -12.82 -7.66 5.13
C PHE A 129 -12.99 -8.61 3.93
N ARG A 130 -14.25 -8.90 3.55
CA ARG A 130 -14.57 -9.74 2.39
C ARG A 130 -13.98 -9.17 1.11
N LEU A 131 -14.17 -7.88 0.85
CA LEU A 131 -13.63 -7.19 -0.33
C LEU A 131 -12.10 -7.25 -0.38
N MET A 132 -11.41 -6.99 0.75
CA MET A 132 -9.96 -7.11 0.80
C MET A 132 -9.49 -8.53 0.48
N LYS A 133 -10.12 -9.54 1.08
CA LYS A 133 -9.81 -10.94 0.84
C LYS A 133 -10.03 -11.34 -0.62
N GLU A 134 -11.15 -10.94 -1.22
CA GLU A 134 -11.45 -11.21 -2.63
C GLU A 134 -10.43 -10.53 -3.56
N THR A 135 -10.03 -9.28 -3.26
CA THR A 135 -9.01 -8.58 -4.03
C THR A 135 -7.67 -9.32 -4.01
N LEU A 136 -7.24 -9.78 -2.83
CA LEU A 136 -6.01 -10.57 -2.70
C LEU A 136 -6.08 -11.90 -3.47
N LEU A 137 -7.23 -12.57 -3.44
CA LEU A 137 -7.43 -13.84 -4.14
C LEU A 137 -7.46 -13.67 -5.66
N ARG A 138 -8.17 -12.66 -6.17
CA ARG A 138 -8.28 -12.38 -7.62
C ARG A 138 -6.95 -11.99 -8.24
N GLN A 139 -6.06 -11.37 -7.45
CA GLN A 139 -4.75 -10.89 -7.90
C GLN A 139 -3.62 -11.70 -7.26
N SER A 140 -3.84 -12.99 -7.07
CA SER A 140 -2.89 -13.90 -6.39
C SER A 140 -1.58 -14.11 -7.15
N ASP A 141 -1.55 -13.83 -8.45
CA ASP A 141 -0.36 -13.87 -9.31
C ASP A 141 0.60 -12.69 -9.07
N ARG A 142 0.16 -11.64 -8.38
CA ARG A 142 0.98 -10.47 -8.12
C ARG A 142 1.91 -10.69 -6.94
N ARG A 143 3.10 -10.10 -7.03
CA ARG A 143 4.23 -10.38 -6.11
C ARG A 143 4.32 -9.41 -4.93
N ILE A 144 3.74 -8.22 -5.06
CA ILE A 144 3.83 -7.16 -4.06
C ILE A 144 2.43 -6.81 -3.58
N ILE A 145 2.23 -6.73 -2.28
CA ILE A 145 0.99 -6.27 -1.66
C ILE A 145 1.28 -4.97 -0.92
N ILE A 146 0.54 -3.93 -1.25
CA ILE A 146 0.59 -2.64 -0.56
C ILE A 146 -0.77 -2.38 0.05
N ALA A 147 -0.83 -2.27 1.38
CA ALA A 147 -2.06 -2.04 2.12
C ALA A 147 -1.98 -0.71 2.89
N ASP A 148 -2.83 0.24 2.53
CA ASP A 148 -2.87 1.58 3.11
C ASP A 148 -3.92 1.65 4.22
N ASP A 149 -3.46 1.64 5.48
CA ASP A 149 -4.26 1.64 6.72
C ASP A 149 -5.45 0.65 6.69
N PRO A 150 -5.20 -0.62 6.33
CA PRO A 150 -6.27 -1.59 6.05
C PRO A 150 -7.08 -1.99 7.28
N LEU A 151 -6.58 -1.67 8.48
CA LEU A 151 -7.21 -2.09 9.75
C LEU A 151 -8.19 -1.05 10.30
N SER A 152 -8.19 0.18 9.77
CA SER A 152 -8.92 1.32 10.33
C SER A 152 -10.45 1.12 10.36
N HIS A 153 -10.98 0.26 9.50
CA HIS A 153 -12.42 0.00 9.37
C HIS A 153 -12.84 -1.41 9.81
N LEU A 154 -11.94 -2.15 10.44
CA LEU A 154 -12.16 -3.52 10.88
C LEU A 154 -12.33 -3.62 12.40
N THR A 155 -13.09 -4.61 12.83
CA THR A 155 -13.11 -5.02 14.23
C THR A 155 -11.76 -5.65 14.62
N PRO A 156 -11.41 -5.76 15.91
CA PRO A 156 -10.14 -6.37 16.34
C PRO A 156 -9.96 -7.81 15.84
N ASP A 157 -11.05 -8.59 15.76
CA ASP A 157 -10.99 -9.99 15.30
C ASP A 157 -10.76 -10.07 13.77
N LEU A 158 -11.44 -9.22 13.00
CA LEU A 158 -11.22 -9.12 11.56
C LEU A 158 -9.83 -8.56 11.24
N SER A 159 -9.34 -7.62 12.06
CA SER A 159 -7.97 -7.09 11.93
C SER A 159 -6.93 -8.21 12.10
N ARG A 160 -7.08 -9.06 13.13
CA ARG A 160 -6.22 -10.24 13.32
C ARG A 160 -6.29 -11.18 12.12
N SER A 161 -7.51 -11.45 11.64
CA SER A 161 -7.71 -12.34 10.48
C SER A 161 -7.07 -11.79 9.21
N LEU A 162 -7.12 -10.47 8.98
CA LEU A 162 -6.47 -9.82 7.84
C LEU A 162 -4.93 -9.88 7.97
N LEU A 163 -4.40 -9.58 9.14
CA LEU A 163 -2.95 -9.63 9.38
C LEU A 163 -2.41 -11.06 9.18
N GLU A 164 -3.14 -12.06 9.66
CA GLU A 164 -2.78 -13.46 9.43
C GLU A 164 -2.82 -13.83 7.94
N LEU A 165 -3.81 -13.33 7.20
CA LEU A 165 -3.88 -13.51 5.75
C LEU A 165 -2.68 -12.86 5.04
N LEU A 166 -2.32 -11.63 5.41
CA LEU A 166 -1.18 -10.93 4.84
C LEU A 166 0.15 -11.63 5.18
N ARG A 167 0.28 -12.17 6.41
CA ARG A 167 1.42 -12.97 6.81
C ARG A 167 1.57 -14.21 5.94
N ARG A 168 0.48 -14.96 5.71
CA ARG A 168 0.49 -16.14 4.81
C ARG A 168 0.89 -15.75 3.39
N GLN A 169 0.39 -14.62 2.88
CA GLN A 169 0.81 -14.13 1.55
C GLN A 169 2.31 -13.82 1.50
N ALA A 170 2.89 -13.32 2.60
CA ALA A 170 4.32 -13.13 2.71
C ALA A 170 5.06 -14.49 2.74
N GLU A 171 4.60 -15.45 3.56
CA GLU A 171 5.18 -16.81 3.63
C GLU A 171 5.15 -17.53 2.27
N ASP A 172 4.16 -17.21 1.41
CA ASP A 172 4.10 -17.65 0.02
C ASP A 172 5.11 -16.92 -0.90
N GLY A 173 6.01 -16.12 -0.33
CA GLY A 173 7.12 -15.46 -1.04
C GLY A 173 6.81 -14.05 -1.55
N LYS A 174 5.67 -13.45 -1.19
CA LYS A 174 5.35 -12.09 -1.61
C LYS A 174 6.03 -11.04 -0.72
N THR A 175 6.28 -9.85 -1.29
CA THR A 175 6.64 -8.65 -0.53
C THR A 175 5.38 -7.98 -0.04
N VAL A 176 5.23 -7.80 1.28
CA VAL A 176 4.03 -7.17 1.86
C VAL A 176 4.42 -5.89 2.60
N VAL A 177 3.81 -4.77 2.22
CA VAL A 177 3.96 -3.47 2.90
C VAL A 177 2.60 -3.05 3.43
N VAL A 178 2.54 -2.81 4.74
CA VAL A 178 1.31 -2.38 5.43
C VAL A 178 1.57 -1.04 6.09
N THR A 179 0.76 -0.03 5.80
CA THR A 179 0.78 1.21 6.56
C THR A 179 -0.32 1.19 7.63
N GLY A 180 -0.11 1.90 8.73
CA GLY A 180 -1.14 1.97 9.76
C GLY A 180 -0.68 2.70 11.02
N ARG A 181 -1.53 2.63 12.05
CA ARG A 181 -1.23 3.17 13.38
C ARG A 181 -0.48 2.13 14.19
N GLN A 182 0.57 2.54 14.87
CA GLN A 182 1.43 1.65 15.66
C GLN A 182 0.67 0.69 16.60
N PRO A 183 -0.36 1.10 17.36
CA PRO A 183 -1.05 0.19 18.28
C PRO A 183 -1.73 -1.00 17.60
N LEU A 184 -2.16 -0.86 16.35
CA LEU A 184 -2.84 -1.93 15.60
C LEU A 184 -1.86 -2.96 15.03
N LEU A 185 -0.58 -2.57 14.88
CA LEU A 185 0.49 -3.40 14.35
C LEU A 185 1.36 -4.02 15.46
N LEU A 186 1.15 -3.62 16.73
CA LEU A 186 1.79 -4.23 17.89
C LEU A 186 1.31 -5.67 18.06
N GLY A 187 2.24 -6.60 18.06
CA GLY A 187 1.97 -8.05 18.16
C GLY A 187 2.32 -8.83 16.89
N LEU A 188 2.73 -8.13 15.84
CA LEU A 188 3.45 -8.74 14.74
C LEU A 188 4.96 -8.65 15.03
N ASP A 189 5.64 -9.78 15.01
CA ASP A 189 7.11 -9.84 15.03
C ASP A 189 7.60 -9.53 13.60
N VAL A 190 7.51 -8.25 13.21
CA VAL A 190 7.80 -7.77 11.86
C VAL A 190 8.56 -6.43 11.93
N PRO A 191 9.39 -6.11 10.95
CA PRO A 191 10.02 -4.80 10.85
C PRO A 191 9.00 -3.67 10.88
N VAL A 192 9.15 -2.75 11.82
CA VAL A 192 8.31 -1.56 11.95
C VAL A 192 9.16 -0.33 11.69
N ILE A 193 8.72 0.48 10.73
CA ILE A 193 9.42 1.69 10.29
C ILE A 193 8.50 2.89 10.54
N THR A 194 9.02 3.95 11.13
CA THR A 194 8.23 5.16 11.44
C THR A 194 8.43 6.22 10.38
N LEU A 195 7.35 6.67 9.75
CA LEU A 195 7.34 7.79 8.81
C LEU A 195 7.16 9.10 9.58
N GLY A 196 7.96 10.12 9.24
CA GLY A 196 7.87 11.46 9.85
C GLY A 196 8.68 11.65 11.12
N GLY A 197 9.56 10.70 11.50
CA GLY A 197 10.62 10.89 12.47
C GLY A 197 11.89 11.41 11.80
N GLU A 198 12.66 12.28 12.45
CA GLU A 198 14.01 12.62 12.02
C GLU A 198 14.81 11.34 11.86
N GLY A 199 15.33 11.11 10.66
CA GLY A 199 16.05 9.96 10.15
C GLY A 199 16.57 8.96 11.19
N THR A 200 15.81 7.91 11.47
CA THR A 200 16.34 6.78 12.25
C THR A 200 15.79 5.49 11.66
N ILE A 201 16.69 4.75 11.02
CA ILE A 201 16.50 3.34 10.69
C ILE A 201 16.53 2.59 12.02
N ASN A 202 15.38 2.28 12.60
CA ASN A 202 15.30 1.25 13.63
C ASN A 202 14.96 -0.08 12.94
N GLN A 203 15.95 -0.68 12.31
CA GLN A 203 15.95 -2.11 12.12
C GLN A 203 16.23 -2.70 13.50
N THR A 204 15.24 -3.27 14.13
CA THR A 204 15.47 -4.23 15.21
C THR A 204 16.10 -5.45 14.53
N GLU A 205 17.43 -5.47 14.49
CA GLU A 205 18.18 -6.70 14.26
C GLU A 205 17.85 -7.61 15.44
N SER A 206 17.06 -8.63 15.21
CA SER A 206 17.03 -9.78 16.10
C SER A 206 18.36 -10.51 15.88
N GLU A 207 19.34 -10.21 16.72
CA GLU A 207 20.53 -11.03 16.87
C GLU A 207 20.14 -12.43 17.36
N SER A 208 20.62 -13.43 16.60
CA SER A 208 20.93 -14.84 16.92
C SER A 208 19.79 -15.78 17.16
#